data_274ad51db9178f3641e58154d3a7be16
#
_entry.id   274ad51db9178f3641e58154d3a7be16
#
_cell.length_a   1.000
_cell.length_b   1.000
_cell.length_c   1.000
_cell.angle_alpha   90.00
_cell.angle_beta   90.00
_cell.angle_gamma   90.00
#
_symmetry.space_group_name_H-M   'P 1'
#
loop_
_entity.id
_entity.type
_entity.pdbx_description
1 polymer ?
#
loop_
_entity_poly.entity_id
_entity_poly.type
_entity_poly.pdbx_seq_one_letter_code
_entity_poly.pdbx_strand_id
1 'polypeptide(L)'
;MSHIEPHDFADLQSRHSERQWYLRLGTSLWHSDKTALKLTADVLETLPATTGQRVGYRGAEITENGTVIMVGCGSSHGVAPLTDNVSPFHFARQRMQLVEAPHMHTSMCFIPSGQLTPNIGDHIDVQRPLITAAVDRIDWV
;
A
#
# COMPACT_ATOMS: atom_id res chain seq x y z
N MET A 1 17.04 -22.49 11.78
CA MET A 1 15.85 -23.33 12.03
C MET A 1 14.63 -22.64 11.47
N SER A 2 13.64 -23.38 11.00
CA SER A 2 12.37 -22.87 10.47
C SER A 2 11.22 -23.71 11.02
N HIS A 3 10.03 -23.11 11.09
CA HIS A 3 8.81 -23.78 11.60
C HIS A 3 8.92 -24.26 13.08
N ILE A 4 9.57 -23.48 13.93
CA ILE A 4 9.63 -23.70 15.37
C ILE A 4 8.91 -22.55 16.06
N GLU A 5 8.15 -22.87 17.09
CA GLU A 5 7.47 -21.84 17.88
C GLU A 5 8.46 -21.04 18.74
N PRO A 6 8.17 -19.76 19.05
CA PRO A 6 9.10 -18.91 19.81
C PRO A 6 9.50 -19.49 21.17
N HIS A 7 8.59 -20.16 21.87
CA HIS A 7 8.88 -20.78 23.16
C HIS A 7 9.82 -21.99 23.05
N ASP A 8 9.66 -22.82 22.01
CA ASP A 8 10.56 -23.95 21.73
C ASP A 8 11.95 -23.46 21.34
N PHE A 9 12.03 -22.34 20.60
CA PHE A 9 13.30 -21.73 20.25
C PHE A 9 14.04 -21.21 21.48
N ALA A 10 13.32 -20.56 22.41
CA ALA A 10 13.89 -20.08 23.67
C ALA A 10 14.40 -21.23 24.57
N ASP A 11 13.65 -22.36 24.59
CA ASP A 11 14.05 -23.54 25.32
C ASP A 11 15.32 -24.18 24.72
N LEU A 12 15.43 -24.27 23.40
CA LEU A 12 16.65 -24.71 22.72
C LEU A 12 17.86 -23.82 23.01
N GLN A 13 17.67 -22.49 23.02
CA GLN A 13 18.73 -21.55 23.37
C GLN A 13 19.22 -21.77 24.82
N SER A 14 18.30 -22.02 25.74
CA SER A 14 18.66 -22.27 27.15
C SER A 14 19.42 -23.57 27.36
N ARG A 15 19.03 -24.63 26.65
CA ARG A 15 19.69 -25.95 26.74
C ARG A 15 21.07 -26.03 26.06
N HIS A 16 21.30 -25.13 25.11
CA HIS A 16 22.53 -25.12 24.30
C HIS A 16 23.10 -23.72 24.22
N SER A 17 23.35 -23.11 25.38
CA SER A 17 23.82 -21.74 25.52
C SER A 17 25.21 -21.49 24.91
N GLU A 18 25.99 -22.56 24.70
CA GLU A 18 27.30 -22.52 24.05
C GLU A 18 27.23 -22.28 22.54
N ARG A 19 26.04 -22.31 21.93
CA ARG A 19 25.83 -22.16 20.49
C ARG A 19 25.13 -20.86 20.18
N GLN A 20 25.49 -20.25 19.05
CA GLN A 20 24.73 -19.12 18.49
C GLN A 20 23.60 -19.65 17.63
N TRP A 21 22.36 -19.26 17.98
CA TRP A 21 21.16 -19.71 17.31
C TRP A 21 20.54 -18.60 16.49
N TYR A 22 20.08 -18.93 15.28
CA TYR A 22 19.33 -18.01 14.42
C TYR A 22 17.99 -18.66 14.08
N LEU A 23 16.91 -17.90 14.35
CA LEU A 23 15.57 -18.27 13.94
C LEU A 23 15.28 -17.63 12.58
N ARG A 24 14.95 -18.47 11.59
CA ARG A 24 14.42 -17.97 10.33
C ARG A 24 12.92 -17.75 10.50
N LEU A 25 12.52 -16.48 10.52
CA LEU A 25 11.13 -16.06 10.50
C LEU A 25 10.68 -15.95 9.04
N GLY A 26 9.65 -16.69 8.68
CA GLY A 26 9.00 -16.62 7.38
C GLY A 26 7.66 -15.89 7.48
N THR A 27 6.59 -16.58 7.08
CA THR A 27 5.23 -16.03 7.08
C THR A 27 4.77 -15.51 8.45
N SER A 28 5.27 -16.07 9.56
CA SER A 28 4.97 -15.61 10.92
C SER A 28 5.36 -14.16 11.16
N LEU A 29 6.43 -13.66 10.54
CA LEU A 29 6.82 -12.24 10.62
C LEU A 29 5.71 -11.33 10.06
N TRP A 30 5.07 -11.77 8.99
CA TRP A 30 4.02 -11.01 8.31
C TRP A 30 2.62 -11.18 8.94
N HIS A 31 2.44 -12.18 9.80
CA HIS A 31 1.19 -12.44 10.51
C HIS A 31 1.19 -11.97 11.97
N SER A 32 2.34 -11.59 12.51
CA SER A 32 2.45 -11.05 13.86
C SER A 32 1.98 -9.59 13.97
N ASP A 33 2.41 -8.87 14.96
CA ASP A 33 2.07 -7.46 15.14
C ASP A 33 2.54 -6.61 13.94
N LYS A 34 1.58 -5.98 13.26
CA LYS A 34 1.80 -5.16 12.07
C LYS A 34 1.71 -3.66 12.36
N THR A 35 1.56 -3.27 13.62
CA THR A 35 1.39 -1.86 14.00
C THR A 35 2.62 -1.01 13.62
N ALA A 36 3.80 -1.64 13.56
CA ALA A 36 5.04 -1.02 13.13
C ALA A 36 5.27 -1.04 11.60
N LEU A 37 4.35 -1.66 10.83
CA LEU A 37 4.48 -1.78 9.37
C LEU A 37 3.48 -0.88 8.68
N LYS A 38 3.97 -0.01 7.81
CA LYS A 38 3.15 0.87 6.98
C LYS A 38 3.50 0.66 5.51
N LEU A 39 2.50 0.38 4.68
CA LEU A 39 2.65 0.29 3.23
C LEU A 39 2.15 1.60 2.62
N THR A 40 3.04 2.29 1.92
CA THR A 40 2.72 3.57 1.29
C THR A 40 3.20 3.61 -0.16
N ALA A 41 2.69 4.57 -0.91
CA ALA A 41 3.14 4.89 -2.25
C ALA A 41 3.23 6.42 -2.41
N ASP A 42 4.17 6.86 -3.23
CA ASP A 42 4.42 8.29 -3.44
C ASP A 42 3.34 8.92 -4.33
N VAL A 43 3.00 10.16 -4.06
CA VAL A 43 2.22 11.00 -4.97
C VAL A 43 3.17 11.56 -6.04
N LEU A 44 2.94 11.16 -7.29
CA LEU A 44 3.76 11.58 -8.42
C LEU A 44 3.28 12.88 -9.05
N GLU A 45 1.95 13.07 -9.10
CA GLU A 45 1.33 14.22 -9.74
C GLU A 45 -0.07 14.47 -9.15
N THR A 46 -0.49 15.73 -9.17
CA THR A 46 -1.84 16.16 -8.81
C THR A 46 -2.37 17.11 -9.89
N LEU A 47 -3.55 16.82 -10.43
CA LEU A 47 -4.15 17.58 -11.52
C LEU A 47 -5.58 17.99 -11.17
N PRO A 48 -5.94 19.28 -11.23
CA PRO A 48 -7.33 19.71 -11.16
C PRO A 48 -8.17 19.01 -12.22
N ALA A 49 -9.36 18.56 -11.85
CA ALA A 49 -10.28 17.91 -12.75
C ALA A 49 -11.68 18.49 -12.61
N THR A 50 -12.35 18.66 -13.75
CA THR A 50 -13.70 19.23 -13.81
C THR A 50 -14.70 18.23 -14.33
N THR A 51 -15.95 18.39 -13.91
CA THR A 51 -17.07 17.57 -14.39
C THR A 51 -17.11 17.49 -15.92
N GLY A 52 -17.28 16.27 -16.44
CA GLY A 52 -17.31 15.98 -17.89
C GLY A 52 -15.93 15.79 -18.52
N GLN A 53 -14.85 16.09 -17.81
CA GLN A 53 -13.49 15.82 -18.29
C GLN A 53 -13.25 14.31 -18.35
N ARG A 54 -12.56 13.85 -19.40
CA ARG A 54 -12.12 12.46 -19.54
C ARG A 54 -10.65 12.33 -19.20
N VAL A 55 -10.34 11.34 -18.36
CA VAL A 55 -8.97 11.08 -17.88
C VAL A 55 -8.64 9.59 -17.97
N GLY A 56 -7.34 9.28 -17.97
CA GLY A 56 -6.85 7.92 -18.05
C GLY A 56 -6.91 7.29 -19.45
N TYR A 57 -6.38 6.08 -19.56
CA TYR A 57 -6.33 5.33 -20.83
C TYR A 57 -7.72 4.90 -21.32
N ARG A 58 -8.63 4.66 -20.39
CA ARG A 58 -9.99 4.22 -20.70
C ARG A 58 -10.95 5.40 -20.88
N GLY A 59 -10.45 6.62 -20.73
CA GLY A 59 -11.25 7.83 -20.85
C GLY A 59 -12.37 7.89 -19.82
N ALA A 60 -12.06 7.54 -18.58
CA ALA A 60 -13.00 7.62 -17.48
C ALA A 60 -13.53 9.05 -17.33
N GLU A 61 -14.83 9.21 -17.20
CA GLU A 61 -15.46 10.53 -17.07
C GLU A 61 -15.46 10.96 -15.61
N ILE A 62 -15.02 12.19 -15.37
CA ILE A 62 -15.08 12.85 -14.06
C ILE A 62 -16.50 13.37 -13.85
N THR A 63 -17.16 12.88 -12.80
CA THR A 63 -18.57 13.18 -12.51
C THR A 63 -18.79 14.43 -11.65
N GLU A 64 -17.74 14.90 -10.99
CA GLU A 64 -17.76 16.09 -10.13
C GLU A 64 -16.41 16.81 -10.14
N ASN A 65 -16.37 18.08 -9.74
CA ASN A 65 -15.09 18.81 -9.66
C ASN A 65 -14.22 18.28 -8.52
N GLY A 66 -12.90 18.21 -8.76
CA GLY A 66 -11.97 17.69 -7.76
C GLY A 66 -10.53 17.67 -8.25
N THR A 67 -9.76 16.73 -7.74
CA THR A 67 -8.35 16.56 -8.09
C THR A 67 -8.07 15.09 -8.43
N VAL A 68 -7.44 14.85 -9.56
CA VAL A 68 -6.87 13.56 -9.91
C VAL A 68 -5.47 13.47 -9.32
N ILE A 69 -5.19 12.35 -8.66
CA ILE A 69 -3.92 12.05 -7.99
C ILE A 69 -3.28 10.87 -8.71
N MET A 70 -2.07 11.04 -9.20
CA MET A 70 -1.26 9.96 -9.74
C MET A 70 -0.41 9.37 -8.62
N VAL A 71 -0.65 8.10 -8.32
CA VAL A 71 0.03 7.34 -7.25
C VAL A 71 1.05 6.39 -7.86
N GLY A 72 2.28 6.38 -7.33
CA GLY A 72 3.44 5.64 -7.84
C GLY A 72 3.42 4.15 -7.54
N CYS A 73 2.28 3.49 -7.59
CA CYS A 73 2.18 2.04 -7.52
C CYS A 73 1.00 1.53 -8.35
N GLY A 74 1.12 0.31 -8.84
CA GLY A 74 0.14 -0.31 -9.71
C GLY A 74 0.11 -1.83 -9.61
N SER A 75 -0.38 -2.49 -10.64
CA SER A 75 -0.58 -3.94 -10.65
C SER A 75 0.72 -4.73 -10.50
N SER A 76 1.87 -4.23 -10.98
CA SER A 76 3.18 -4.85 -10.77
C SER A 76 3.63 -4.84 -9.29
N HIS A 77 3.09 -3.92 -8.49
CA HIS A 77 3.32 -3.86 -7.04
C HIS A 77 2.29 -4.67 -6.23
N GLY A 78 1.46 -5.47 -6.90
CA GLY A 78 0.38 -6.23 -6.27
C GLY A 78 -0.86 -5.40 -5.93
N VAL A 79 -0.97 -4.18 -6.46
CA VAL A 79 -2.12 -3.32 -6.24
C VAL A 79 -3.26 -3.71 -7.17
N ALA A 80 -4.42 -3.95 -6.58
CA ALA A 80 -5.67 -4.20 -7.27
C ALA A 80 -6.82 -3.61 -6.44
N PRO A 81 -7.97 -3.33 -7.05
CA PRO A 81 -9.16 -2.99 -6.29
C PRO A 81 -9.47 -4.06 -5.23
N LEU A 82 -10.03 -3.64 -4.12
CA LEU A 82 -10.56 -4.55 -3.10
C LEU A 82 -11.89 -5.15 -3.58
N THR A 83 -12.53 -5.97 -2.74
CA THR A 83 -13.88 -6.48 -2.99
C THR A 83 -14.82 -5.33 -3.35
N ASP A 84 -15.76 -5.58 -4.25
CA ASP A 84 -16.73 -4.58 -4.75
C ASP A 84 -16.09 -3.37 -5.44
N ASN A 85 -14.92 -3.56 -6.04
CA ASN A 85 -14.18 -2.53 -6.77
C ASN A 85 -13.75 -1.33 -5.89
N VAL A 86 -13.65 -1.54 -4.59
CA VAL A 86 -13.26 -0.50 -3.64
C VAL A 86 -11.77 -0.18 -3.78
N SER A 87 -11.43 1.09 -3.75
CA SER A 87 -10.05 1.57 -3.83
C SER A 87 -9.21 1.10 -2.61
N PRO A 88 -7.99 0.64 -2.79
CA PRO A 88 -7.09 0.32 -1.69
C PRO A 88 -6.37 1.56 -1.10
N PHE A 89 -6.57 2.74 -1.66
CA PHE A 89 -5.80 3.94 -1.33
C PHE A 89 -6.51 4.84 -0.31
N HIS A 90 -5.73 5.33 0.67
CA HIS A 90 -6.21 6.28 1.67
C HIS A 90 -5.24 7.44 1.83
N PHE A 91 -5.79 8.63 2.00
CA PHE A 91 -5.04 9.80 2.44
C PHE A 91 -5.77 10.48 3.60
N ALA A 92 -5.06 10.85 4.67
CA ALA A 92 -5.61 11.47 5.87
C ALA A 92 -6.86 10.71 6.42
N ARG A 93 -6.82 9.37 6.43
CA ARG A 93 -7.91 8.47 6.84
C ARG A 93 -9.15 8.48 5.93
N GLN A 94 -9.10 9.18 4.82
CA GLN A 94 -10.15 9.17 3.80
C GLN A 94 -9.76 8.23 2.65
N ARG A 95 -10.70 7.41 2.22
CA ARG A 95 -10.50 6.56 1.06
C ARG A 95 -10.64 7.39 -0.22
N MET A 96 -9.62 7.35 -1.06
CA MET A 96 -9.67 7.95 -2.38
C MET A 96 -10.44 7.04 -3.35
N GLN A 97 -11.11 7.62 -4.34
CA GLN A 97 -11.78 6.85 -5.39
C GLN A 97 -10.77 6.44 -6.46
N LEU A 98 -10.89 5.22 -7.01
CA LEU A 98 -10.16 4.84 -8.21
C LEU A 98 -10.88 5.45 -9.42
N VAL A 99 -10.13 6.12 -10.28
CA VAL A 99 -10.63 6.62 -11.57
C VAL A 99 -10.84 5.46 -12.54
N GLU A 100 -9.87 4.56 -12.57
CA GLU A 100 -9.90 3.34 -13.37
C GLU A 100 -9.05 2.25 -12.68
N ALA A 101 -9.06 1.03 -13.22
CA ALA A 101 -8.24 -0.05 -12.70
C ALA A 101 -6.75 0.35 -12.69
N PRO A 102 -5.97 -0.03 -11.65
CA PRO A 102 -4.55 0.27 -11.58
C PRO A 102 -3.80 -0.13 -12.84
N HIS A 103 -2.95 0.76 -13.33
CA HIS A 103 -2.00 0.47 -14.41
C HIS A 103 -0.85 -0.40 -13.89
N MET A 104 0.12 -0.70 -14.73
CA MET A 104 1.26 -1.54 -14.35
C MET A 104 2.06 -0.92 -13.19
N HIS A 105 2.44 0.35 -13.28
CA HIS A 105 3.33 1.01 -12.32
C HIS A 105 2.67 2.17 -11.57
N THR A 106 1.50 2.61 -11.99
CA THR A 106 0.79 3.75 -11.40
C THR A 106 -0.67 3.44 -11.20
N SER A 107 -1.31 4.20 -10.32
CA SER A 107 -2.75 4.20 -10.14
C SER A 107 -3.27 5.63 -10.17
N MET A 108 -4.46 5.79 -10.69
CA MET A 108 -5.12 7.08 -10.80
C MET A 108 -6.27 7.14 -9.82
N CYS A 109 -6.19 8.07 -8.87
CA CYS A 109 -7.20 8.28 -7.84
C CYS A 109 -7.85 9.65 -7.99
N PHE A 110 -9.03 9.80 -7.40
CA PHE A 110 -9.78 11.04 -7.42
C PHE A 110 -10.20 11.43 -6.01
N ILE A 111 -10.12 12.73 -5.72
CA ILE A 111 -10.60 13.36 -4.49
C ILE A 111 -11.53 14.51 -4.89
N PRO A 112 -12.81 14.51 -4.42
CA PRO A 112 -13.76 15.59 -4.65
C PRO A 112 -13.27 16.94 -4.10
N SER A 113 -13.71 18.03 -4.70
CA SER A 113 -13.43 19.39 -4.20
C SER A 113 -13.88 19.57 -2.76
N GLY A 114 -13.11 20.33 -1.97
CA GLY A 114 -13.38 20.60 -0.56
C GLY A 114 -12.86 19.52 0.41
N GLN A 115 -12.29 18.44 -0.08
CA GLN A 115 -11.59 17.45 0.74
C GLN A 115 -10.08 17.73 0.77
N LEU A 116 -9.40 17.19 1.80
CA LEU A 116 -7.97 17.32 1.93
C LEU A 116 -7.27 16.55 0.80
N THR A 117 -6.41 17.24 0.06
CA THR A 117 -5.69 16.72 -1.10
C THR A 117 -4.20 16.62 -0.77
N PRO A 118 -3.52 15.51 -1.11
CA PRO A 118 -2.08 15.40 -0.93
C PRO A 118 -1.33 16.28 -1.91
N ASN A 119 -0.08 16.63 -1.57
CA ASN A 119 0.87 17.27 -2.45
C ASN A 119 1.76 16.24 -3.16
N ILE A 120 2.41 16.65 -4.23
CA ILE A 120 3.45 15.84 -4.87
C ILE A 120 4.56 15.52 -3.85
N GLY A 121 4.93 14.26 -3.76
CA GLY A 121 5.91 13.73 -2.80
C GLY A 121 5.32 13.31 -1.45
N ASP A 122 4.05 13.57 -1.18
CA ASP A 122 3.37 12.97 -0.03
C ASP A 122 3.20 11.46 -0.20
N HIS A 123 2.95 10.77 0.90
CA HIS A 123 2.74 9.33 0.93
C HIS A 123 1.26 8.97 1.09
N ILE A 124 0.79 8.08 0.24
CA ILE A 124 -0.57 7.53 0.26
C ILE A 124 -0.54 6.16 0.94
N ASP A 125 -1.41 5.92 1.90
CA ASP A 125 -1.56 4.61 2.53
C ASP A 125 -2.18 3.61 1.55
N VAL A 126 -1.58 2.40 1.46
CA VAL A 126 -2.01 1.34 0.56
C VAL A 126 -2.53 0.14 1.35
N GLN A 127 -3.81 -0.14 1.25
CA GLN A 127 -4.46 -1.25 1.94
C GLN A 127 -4.28 -2.55 1.14
N ARG A 128 -3.14 -3.22 1.31
CA ARG A 128 -2.86 -4.53 0.70
C ARG A 128 -2.17 -5.46 1.71
N PRO A 129 -2.37 -6.78 1.62
CA PRO A 129 -1.57 -7.71 2.38
C PRO A 129 -0.09 -7.59 1.98
N LEU A 130 0.80 -7.39 2.95
CA LEU A 130 2.23 -7.21 2.68
C LEU A 130 2.86 -8.38 1.91
N ILE A 131 2.34 -9.60 2.11
CA ILE A 131 2.81 -10.80 1.40
C ILE A 131 2.51 -10.80 -0.10
N THR A 132 1.60 -9.94 -0.55
CA THR A 132 1.23 -9.79 -1.97
C THR A 132 1.75 -8.51 -2.59
N ALA A 133 2.43 -7.65 -1.81
CA ALA A 133 2.98 -6.40 -2.28
C ALA A 133 4.45 -6.58 -2.68
N ALA A 134 4.80 -6.10 -3.87
CA ALA A 134 6.19 -5.85 -4.24
C ALA A 134 6.53 -4.41 -3.83
N VAL A 135 7.58 -4.24 -3.03
CA VAL A 135 8.02 -2.93 -2.53
C VAL A 135 9.37 -2.57 -3.16
N ASP A 136 9.51 -1.33 -3.58
CA ASP A 136 10.75 -0.82 -4.19
C ASP A 136 11.75 -0.38 -3.12
N ARG A 137 11.27 0.03 -1.95
CA ARG A 137 12.09 0.56 -0.86
C ARG A 137 11.53 0.18 0.51
N ILE A 138 12.41 -0.01 1.48
CA ILE A 138 12.07 -0.19 2.89
C ILE A 138 12.76 0.93 3.67
N ASP A 139 11.97 1.76 4.34
CA ASP A 139 12.46 2.81 5.23
C ASP A 139 12.28 2.36 6.68
N TRP A 140 13.36 2.45 7.47
CA TRP A 140 13.37 2.13 8.89
C TRP A 140 13.24 3.43 9.69
N VAL A 141 12.22 3.51 10.53
CA VAL A 141 11.91 4.68 11.39
C VAL A 141 12.03 4.34 12.86
#